data_3b53e7a8b2f665a9d352a307068caef9
#
_entry.id   3b53e7a8b2f665a9d352a307068caef9
#
_cell.length_a   1.000
_cell.length_b   1.000
_cell.length_c   1.000
_cell.angle_alpha   90.00
_cell.angle_beta   90.00
_cell.angle_gamma   90.00
#
_symmetry.space_group_name_H-M   'P 1'
#
loop_
_entity.id
_entity.type
_entity.pdbx_description
1 polymer ?
#
loop_
_entity_poly.entity_id
_entity_poly.type
_entity_poly.pdbx_seq_one_letter_code
_entity_poly.pdbx_strand_id
1 'polypeptide(L)'
;MIIKRYKVNNMNEAITRIRYELGKEAVIISQRKIRKPGILGFFSRKILEVTAAVDNKKKENNREGDMQDSIVAIKKLVNDKMKNSTLCNDIKGDKIIDNEAKENYNTSECNYENNIVDKNNDSIIKEMHQMKGMLNEMMKGSYGNVGKSAFQIKLENSDFNSKVVSTILNRVNIIEDDRDEEEKLKEVVTSMIKVEDKVLENIVVLVGPTGVGKTTTIAKLAGKLSLIEKKKVGLITIDTYRIGAVEQLKTYADIMNIPFQVVFTIKDMGKAIENMSDCDVILIDTTGRSSKNKMQISELRAFIDKVNTDNIHLVISCTTKNRDIDVIVEGYKELNYNNVIITKLDETSTYGSILNILQAAKKPISFVTTGQNVPEDIKVMNTEELVKLVLGEDIIC
;
A
#
# COMPACT_ATOMS: atom_id res chain seq x y z
N MET A 1 0.24 10.69 -29.59
CA MET A 1 1.18 11.40 -28.68
C MET A 1 2.08 12.33 -29.50
N ILE A 2 2.07 13.64 -29.22
CA ILE A 2 2.92 14.65 -29.88
C ILE A 2 3.99 15.05 -28.87
N ILE A 3 5.27 14.95 -29.28
CA ILE A 3 6.42 15.33 -28.45
C ILE A 3 7.10 16.52 -29.08
N LYS A 4 7.29 17.62 -28.33
CA LYS A 4 8.03 18.80 -28.77
C LYS A 4 9.13 19.20 -27.79
N ARG A 5 10.21 19.79 -28.33
CA ARG A 5 11.32 20.32 -27.54
C ARG A 5 11.38 21.84 -27.66
N TYR A 6 11.52 22.48 -26.50
CA TYR A 6 11.56 23.94 -26.37
C TYR A 6 12.92 24.36 -25.81
N LYS A 7 13.55 25.36 -26.44
CA LYS A 7 14.77 25.99 -25.95
C LYS A 7 14.40 27.38 -25.44
N VAL A 8 14.51 27.59 -24.13
CA VAL A 8 14.03 28.77 -23.43
C VAL A 8 15.04 29.27 -22.41
N ASN A 9 14.89 30.51 -21.96
CA ASN A 9 15.80 31.08 -20.98
C ASN A 9 15.44 30.68 -19.53
N ASN A 10 14.16 30.47 -19.25
CA ASN A 10 13.66 30.09 -17.94
C ASN A 10 12.44 29.16 -18.06
N MET A 11 12.05 28.58 -16.95
CA MET A 11 10.96 27.59 -16.89
C MET A 11 9.57 28.22 -17.12
N ASN A 12 9.36 29.45 -16.70
CA ASN A 12 8.09 30.14 -16.91
C ASN A 12 7.82 30.36 -18.41
N GLU A 13 8.85 30.75 -19.17
CA GLU A 13 8.77 30.85 -20.63
C GLU A 13 8.46 29.48 -21.26
N ALA A 14 9.08 28.39 -20.75
CA ALA A 14 8.78 27.05 -21.23
C ALA A 14 7.30 26.69 -21.03
N ILE A 15 6.79 26.87 -19.82
CA ILE A 15 5.40 26.54 -19.47
C ILE A 15 4.42 27.34 -20.32
N THR A 16 4.68 28.64 -20.51
CA THR A 16 3.81 29.50 -21.32
C THR A 16 3.76 29.02 -22.77
N ARG A 17 4.92 28.72 -23.38
CA ARG A 17 4.98 28.21 -24.76
C ARG A 17 4.36 26.81 -24.90
N ILE A 18 4.61 25.92 -23.96
CA ILE A 18 4.05 24.57 -23.97
C ILE A 18 2.52 24.64 -23.87
N ARG A 19 1.97 25.47 -22.97
CA ARG A 19 0.51 25.66 -22.82
C ARG A 19 -0.13 26.26 -24.07
N TYR A 20 0.58 27.19 -24.72
CA TYR A 20 0.10 27.81 -25.94
C TYR A 20 0.08 26.84 -27.12
N GLU A 21 1.13 26.03 -27.31
CA GLU A 21 1.30 25.15 -28.48
C GLU A 21 0.71 23.76 -28.32
N LEU A 22 0.76 23.18 -27.12
CA LEU A 22 0.33 21.81 -26.83
C LEU A 22 -0.92 21.74 -25.97
N GLY A 23 -1.37 22.89 -25.44
CA GLY A 23 -2.54 22.94 -24.58
C GLY A 23 -2.25 22.71 -23.09
N LYS A 24 -3.30 22.78 -22.27
CA LYS A 24 -3.20 22.66 -20.80
C LYS A 24 -2.88 21.24 -20.34
N GLU A 25 -3.17 20.24 -21.16
CA GLU A 25 -2.96 18.79 -20.89
C GLU A 25 -1.53 18.33 -21.21
N ALA A 26 -0.64 19.21 -21.66
CA ALA A 26 0.72 18.85 -22.00
C ALA A 26 1.55 18.58 -20.75
N VAL A 27 2.27 17.44 -20.76
CA VAL A 27 3.14 16.99 -19.67
C VAL A 27 4.59 17.20 -20.03
N ILE A 28 5.38 17.72 -19.09
CA ILE A 28 6.84 17.87 -19.27
C ILE A 28 7.49 16.53 -18.97
N ILE A 29 8.17 15.96 -19.99
CA ILE A 29 8.85 14.67 -19.90
C ILE A 29 10.29 14.84 -19.36
N SER A 30 11.00 15.87 -19.83
CA SER A 30 12.38 16.10 -19.41
C SER A 30 12.78 17.56 -19.51
N GLN A 31 13.74 17.94 -18.66
CA GLN A 31 14.38 19.25 -18.71
C GLN A 31 15.90 19.10 -18.53
N ARG A 32 16.67 19.86 -19.30
CA ARG A 32 18.11 19.90 -19.17
C ARG A 32 18.69 21.27 -19.51
N LYS A 33 19.77 21.68 -18.82
CA LYS A 33 20.48 22.90 -19.13
C LYS A 33 21.55 22.61 -20.20
N ILE A 34 21.44 23.27 -21.33
CA ILE A 34 22.39 23.13 -22.47
C ILE A 34 23.13 24.44 -22.71
N ARG A 35 24.33 24.34 -23.25
CA ARG A 35 25.10 25.51 -23.77
C ARG A 35 24.83 25.65 -25.27
N LYS A 36 24.90 26.87 -25.78
CA LYS A 36 24.82 27.10 -27.23
C LYS A 36 25.99 26.42 -27.91
N PRO A 37 25.79 25.73 -29.04
CA PRO A 37 26.90 25.13 -29.80
C PRO A 37 27.75 26.23 -30.43
N GLY A 38 29.07 25.98 -30.55
CA GLY A 38 30.03 26.88 -31.15
C GLY A 38 31.08 27.45 -30.17
N ILE A 39 32.19 27.93 -30.67
CA ILE A 39 33.36 28.42 -29.91
C ILE A 39 32.97 29.58 -28.96
N LEU A 40 32.05 30.46 -29.39
CA LEU A 40 31.46 31.54 -28.58
C LEU A 40 30.43 31.05 -27.55
N GLY A 41 29.97 29.79 -27.67
CA GLY A 41 29.01 29.19 -26.74
C GLY A 41 29.59 28.91 -25.34
N PHE A 42 30.92 28.85 -25.21
CA PHE A 42 31.62 28.61 -23.94
C PHE A 42 31.41 29.76 -22.93
N PHE A 43 31.26 30.98 -23.41
CA PHE A 43 31.00 32.19 -22.60
C PHE A 43 29.50 32.57 -22.53
N SER A 44 28.60 31.81 -23.18
CA SER A 44 27.18 32.14 -23.18
C SER A 44 26.42 31.59 -21.95
N ARG A 45 25.36 32.28 -21.55
CA ARG A 45 24.44 31.78 -20.49
C ARG A 45 23.81 30.45 -20.91
N LYS A 46 23.73 29.50 -19.98
CA LYS A 46 23.05 28.21 -20.20
C LYS A 46 21.57 28.47 -20.50
N ILE A 47 21.07 27.82 -21.55
CA ILE A 47 19.65 27.80 -21.90
C ILE A 47 19.00 26.50 -21.40
N LEU A 48 17.70 26.57 -21.13
CA LEU A 48 16.92 25.42 -20.68
C LEU A 48 16.28 24.75 -21.90
N GLU A 49 16.55 23.46 -22.10
CA GLU A 49 15.83 22.63 -23.07
C GLU A 49 14.79 21.82 -22.31
N VAL A 50 13.51 21.97 -22.68
CA VAL A 50 12.36 21.30 -22.08
C VAL A 50 11.66 20.46 -23.14
N THR A 51 11.45 19.18 -22.87
CA THR A 51 10.68 18.28 -23.73
C THR A 51 9.30 18.10 -23.12
N ALA A 52 8.26 18.39 -23.88
CA ALA A 52 6.88 18.19 -23.48
C ALA A 52 6.14 17.29 -24.45
N ALA A 53 5.17 16.53 -23.93
CA ALA A 53 4.28 15.70 -24.72
C ALA A 53 2.82 15.97 -24.38
N VAL A 54 1.95 15.76 -25.38
CA VAL A 54 0.51 15.72 -25.21
C VAL A 54 -0.05 14.49 -25.91
N ASP A 55 -1.00 13.85 -25.29
CA ASP A 55 -1.71 12.73 -25.92
C ASP A 55 -2.81 13.25 -26.84
N ASN A 56 -2.74 12.90 -28.10
CA ASN A 56 -3.68 13.35 -29.12
C ASN A 56 -4.95 12.48 -29.08
N LYS A 57 -5.63 12.42 -27.92
CA LYS A 57 -6.99 11.87 -27.88
C LYS A 57 -7.95 12.90 -28.42
N LYS A 58 -8.32 12.76 -29.70
CA LYS A 58 -9.55 13.34 -30.23
C LYS A 58 -10.68 13.02 -29.25
N LYS A 59 -11.44 14.04 -28.86
CA LYS A 59 -12.75 13.86 -28.26
C LYS A 59 -13.61 13.06 -29.22
N GLU A 60 -13.79 11.79 -28.95
CA GLU A 60 -14.90 11.00 -29.45
C GLU A 60 -15.62 10.38 -28.25
N ASN A 61 -16.85 10.83 -28.09
CA ASN A 61 -17.85 10.16 -27.29
C ASN A 61 -18.07 8.77 -27.90
N ASN A 62 -17.53 7.72 -27.28
CA ASN A 62 -18.03 6.34 -27.38
C ASN A 62 -17.25 5.45 -26.42
N ARG A 63 -17.59 5.52 -25.13
CA ARG A 63 -17.04 4.58 -24.12
C ARG A 63 -17.80 3.26 -24.03
N GLU A 64 -18.83 3.05 -24.84
CA GLU A 64 -19.58 1.77 -24.84
C GLU A 64 -19.14 0.80 -25.96
N GLY A 65 -18.51 1.27 -27.05
CA GLY A 65 -18.04 0.43 -28.15
C GLY A 65 -16.77 -0.37 -27.81
N ASP A 66 -15.77 0.26 -27.19
CA ASP A 66 -14.46 -0.34 -26.92
C ASP A 66 -14.50 -1.49 -25.90
N MET A 67 -15.48 -1.49 -25.00
CA MET A 67 -15.63 -2.55 -24.01
C MET A 67 -16.29 -3.80 -24.60
N GLN A 68 -17.21 -3.63 -25.55
CA GLN A 68 -17.84 -4.74 -26.27
C GLN A 68 -16.88 -5.41 -27.26
N ASP A 69 -16.06 -4.65 -27.97
CA ASP A 69 -15.05 -5.17 -28.89
C ASP A 69 -13.95 -5.97 -28.16
N SER A 70 -13.56 -5.51 -26.98
CA SER A 70 -12.59 -6.23 -26.12
C SER A 70 -13.18 -7.54 -25.59
N ILE A 71 -14.46 -7.59 -25.23
CA ILE A 71 -15.15 -8.79 -24.75
C ILE A 71 -15.33 -9.80 -25.90
N VAL A 72 -15.61 -9.33 -27.11
CA VAL A 72 -15.73 -10.17 -28.31
C VAL A 72 -14.38 -10.78 -28.69
N ALA A 73 -13.30 -10.01 -28.62
CA ALA A 73 -11.93 -10.48 -28.88
C ALA A 73 -11.49 -11.56 -27.87
N ILE A 74 -11.79 -11.37 -26.59
CA ILE A 74 -11.49 -12.36 -25.52
C ILE A 74 -12.31 -13.64 -25.72
N LYS A 75 -13.59 -13.53 -26.04
CA LYS A 75 -14.45 -14.71 -26.34
C LYS A 75 -13.94 -15.50 -27.54
N LYS A 76 -13.43 -14.83 -28.57
CA LYS A 76 -12.86 -15.47 -29.76
C LYS A 76 -11.56 -16.24 -29.42
N LEU A 77 -10.68 -15.67 -28.61
CA LEU A 77 -9.45 -16.32 -28.14
C LEU A 77 -9.70 -17.52 -27.23
N VAL A 78 -10.75 -17.49 -26.42
CA VAL A 78 -11.16 -18.60 -25.55
C VAL A 78 -11.74 -19.73 -26.39
N ASN A 79 -12.58 -19.42 -27.40
CA ASN A 79 -13.17 -20.43 -28.32
C ASN A 79 -12.11 -21.06 -29.25
N ASP A 80 -11.12 -20.32 -29.71
CA ASP A 80 -10.02 -20.85 -30.51
C ASP A 80 -9.07 -21.75 -29.70
N LYS A 81 -8.88 -21.47 -28.41
CA LYS A 81 -8.17 -22.38 -27.49
C LYS A 81 -8.98 -23.67 -27.21
N MET A 82 -10.28 -23.60 -27.07
CA MET A 82 -11.12 -24.78 -26.89
C MET A 82 -11.21 -25.68 -28.15
N LYS A 83 -11.15 -25.10 -29.34
CA LYS A 83 -11.10 -25.88 -30.59
C LYS A 83 -9.76 -26.57 -30.83
N ASN A 84 -8.67 -26.03 -30.34
CA ASN A 84 -7.33 -26.63 -30.46
C ASN A 84 -7.02 -27.70 -29.39
N SER A 85 -7.88 -27.86 -28.38
CA SER A 85 -7.74 -28.93 -27.38
C SER A 85 -8.58 -30.20 -27.68
N THR A 86 -9.35 -30.20 -28.79
CA THR A 86 -10.20 -31.31 -29.19
C THR A 86 -9.67 -32.13 -30.39
N LEU A 87 -8.40 -31.92 -30.75
CA LEU A 87 -7.77 -32.62 -31.88
C LEU A 87 -6.61 -33.53 -31.44
N CYS A 88 -6.90 -34.41 -30.49
CA CYS A 88 -6.04 -35.59 -30.24
C CYS A 88 -6.87 -36.61 -29.46
N ASN A 89 -7.74 -37.37 -30.15
CA ASN A 89 -8.11 -38.75 -29.80
C ASN A 89 -9.21 -39.21 -30.78
N ASP A 90 -8.79 -39.56 -32.00
CA ASP A 90 -9.55 -40.47 -32.88
C ASP A 90 -8.67 -41.68 -33.07
N ILE A 91 -9.10 -42.82 -32.54
CA ILE A 91 -8.95 -44.13 -33.18
C ILE A 91 -10.00 -45.08 -32.60
N LYS A 92 -11.01 -45.44 -33.51
CA LYS A 92 -11.80 -46.67 -33.61
C LYS A 92 -12.64 -47.15 -32.42
N GLY A 93 -13.83 -47.54 -32.55
CA GLY A 93 -14.70 -47.91 -33.66
C GLY A 93 -16.07 -48.35 -33.16
N ASP A 94 -16.99 -48.20 -34.05
CA ASP A 94 -18.23 -48.92 -34.36
C ASP A 94 -19.34 -49.25 -33.34
N LYS A 95 -20.47 -48.58 -33.62
CA LYS A 95 -21.87 -49.09 -33.80
C LYS A 95 -22.69 -49.52 -32.59
N ILE A 96 -23.71 -48.84 -32.38
CA ILE A 96 -25.17 -48.90 -32.74
C ILE A 96 -26.10 -49.25 -31.56
N ILE A 97 -27.17 -48.45 -31.44
CA ILE A 97 -28.57 -48.63 -31.08
C ILE A 97 -29.03 -48.50 -29.64
N ASP A 98 -29.79 -47.44 -29.49
CA ASP A 98 -31.05 -47.14 -28.81
C ASP A 98 -31.61 -48.03 -27.70
N ASN A 99 -32.21 -47.26 -26.81
CA ASN A 99 -33.50 -47.40 -26.12
C ASN A 99 -33.50 -47.59 -24.62
N GLU A 100 -34.03 -46.53 -24.04
CA GLU A 100 -35.10 -46.44 -23.02
C GLU A 100 -35.28 -47.51 -21.94
N ALA A 101 -35.54 -46.95 -20.80
CA ALA A 101 -36.54 -47.31 -19.82
C ALA A 101 -36.15 -48.06 -18.55
N LYS A 102 -36.27 -47.35 -17.49
CA LYS A 102 -37.04 -47.60 -16.24
C LYS A 102 -36.93 -48.94 -15.50
N GLU A 103 -36.75 -48.69 -14.23
CA GLU A 103 -37.42 -49.28 -13.06
C GLU A 103 -36.89 -50.57 -12.40
N ASN A 104 -36.54 -50.37 -11.17
CA ASN A 104 -37.02 -51.03 -9.95
C ASN A 104 -36.55 -52.44 -9.52
N TYR A 105 -36.11 -52.39 -8.28
CA TYR A 105 -36.36 -53.36 -7.18
C TYR A 105 -35.68 -54.71 -7.08
N ASN A 106 -35.13 -54.85 -5.88
CA ASN A 106 -35.19 -55.94 -4.94
C ASN A 106 -34.00 -56.91 -4.81
N THR A 107 -33.46 -56.75 -3.64
CA THR A 107 -32.99 -57.79 -2.64
C THR A 107 -33.06 -59.24 -3.10
N SER A 108 -31.95 -59.93 -2.98
CA SER A 108 -31.93 -61.23 -2.29
C SER A 108 -30.49 -61.62 -1.90
N GLU A 109 -30.38 -61.95 -0.63
CA GLU A 109 -29.27 -62.61 0.02
C GLU A 109 -28.95 -63.94 -0.68
N CYS A 110 -27.63 -64.22 -0.82
CA CYS A 110 -27.15 -65.59 -0.79
C CYS A 110 -25.74 -65.61 -0.25
N ASN A 111 -25.62 -66.17 0.95
CA ASN A 111 -24.42 -66.67 1.56
C ASN A 111 -23.71 -67.68 0.64
N TYR A 112 -22.41 -67.56 0.46
CA TYR A 112 -21.47 -68.71 0.39
C TYR A 112 -20.15 -68.33 1.04
N GLU A 113 -19.73 -69.23 1.90
CA GLU A 113 -18.59 -69.22 2.81
C GLU A 113 -17.23 -69.28 2.08
N ASN A 114 -16.31 -68.58 2.70
CA ASN A 114 -14.94 -68.90 3.04
C ASN A 114 -13.92 -69.45 2.05
N ASN A 115 -12.77 -68.80 2.22
CA ASN A 115 -11.40 -69.23 1.94
C ASN A 115 -10.84 -68.84 0.58
N ILE A 116 -10.13 -67.77 0.63
CA ILE A 116 -8.79 -67.45 0.09
C ILE A 116 -8.61 -65.95 0.17
N VAL A 117 -8.26 -65.41 1.32
CA VAL A 117 -7.74 -64.02 1.42
C VAL A 117 -6.94 -63.94 2.73
N ASP A 118 -5.66 -63.91 2.63
CA ASP A 118 -4.84 -63.28 3.68
C ASP A 118 -3.41 -62.93 3.24
N LYS A 119 -3.15 -62.91 1.93
CA LYS A 119 -1.82 -62.46 1.48
C LYS A 119 -1.83 -61.18 0.63
N ASN A 120 -3.01 -60.76 0.13
CA ASN A 120 -3.09 -59.55 -0.71
C ASN A 120 -3.48 -58.27 0.06
N ASN A 121 -4.14 -58.37 1.20
CA ASN A 121 -4.49 -57.20 2.00
C ASN A 121 -3.29 -56.62 2.75
N ASP A 122 -2.36 -57.43 3.22
CA ASP A 122 -1.14 -56.95 3.87
C ASP A 122 -0.20 -56.20 2.90
N SER A 123 -0.19 -56.62 1.63
CA SER A 123 0.60 -55.91 0.62
C SER A 123 -0.03 -54.56 0.24
N ILE A 124 -1.35 -54.48 0.13
CA ILE A 124 -2.09 -53.24 -0.17
C ILE A 124 -2.00 -52.29 1.00
N ILE A 125 -2.09 -52.77 2.24
CA ILE A 125 -1.93 -51.93 3.43
C ILE A 125 -0.48 -51.42 3.54
N LYS A 126 0.52 -52.25 3.22
CA LYS A 126 1.92 -51.82 3.13
C LYS A 126 2.16 -50.79 2.03
N GLU A 127 1.58 -50.97 0.85
CA GLU A 127 1.66 -50.01 -0.24
C GLU A 127 0.93 -48.69 0.10
N MET A 128 -0.24 -48.77 0.75
CA MET A 128 -0.91 -47.57 1.30
C MET A 128 -0.08 -46.84 2.36
N HIS A 129 0.58 -47.58 3.25
CA HIS A 129 1.48 -46.96 4.22
C HIS A 129 2.75 -46.39 3.58
N GLN A 130 3.32 -47.05 2.57
CA GLN A 130 4.41 -46.47 1.78
C GLN A 130 3.99 -45.26 0.99
N MET A 131 2.81 -45.29 0.36
CA MET A 131 2.26 -44.16 -0.40
C MET A 131 1.94 -42.96 0.53
N LYS A 132 1.41 -43.23 1.75
CA LYS A 132 1.20 -42.24 2.79
C LYS A 132 2.54 -41.68 3.32
N GLY A 133 3.57 -42.52 3.42
CA GLY A 133 4.94 -42.12 3.73
C GLY A 133 5.54 -41.23 2.63
N MET A 134 5.42 -41.63 1.37
CA MET A 134 5.89 -40.85 0.23
C MET A 134 5.10 -39.55 0.04
N LEU A 135 3.78 -39.50 0.30
CA LEU A 135 2.99 -38.31 0.33
C LEU A 135 3.44 -37.37 1.47
N ASN A 136 3.72 -37.91 2.65
CA ASN A 136 4.29 -37.12 3.73
C ASN A 136 5.71 -36.61 3.44
N GLU A 137 6.52 -37.38 2.73
CA GLU A 137 7.86 -36.97 2.27
C GLU A 137 7.76 -35.95 1.10
N MET A 138 6.81 -36.12 0.15
CA MET A 138 6.53 -35.13 -0.88
C MET A 138 5.95 -33.84 -0.31
N MET A 139 5.08 -33.91 0.70
CA MET A 139 4.63 -32.72 1.45
C MET A 139 5.77 -32.09 2.27
N LYS A 140 6.75 -32.86 2.72
CA LYS A 140 7.98 -32.36 3.33
C LYS A 140 8.99 -31.81 2.31
N GLY A 141 8.97 -32.30 1.07
CA GLY A 141 9.88 -31.87 0.00
C GLY A 141 9.40 -30.72 -0.86
N SER A 142 8.12 -30.33 -0.77
CA SER A 142 7.57 -29.19 -1.52
C SER A 142 7.72 -27.90 -0.70
N TYR A 143 8.79 -27.18 -0.98
CA TYR A 143 8.98 -25.77 -0.65
C TYR A 143 8.95 -25.33 0.82
N GLY A 144 10.12 -25.21 1.43
CA GLY A 144 10.43 -24.19 2.45
C GLY A 144 9.70 -24.24 3.81
N ASN A 145 8.73 -25.14 4.03
CA ASN A 145 7.91 -25.22 5.23
C ASN A 145 8.22 -26.39 6.16
N VAL A 146 9.40 -27.00 6.04
CA VAL A 146 9.81 -28.08 6.94
C VAL A 146 10.03 -27.50 8.33
N GLY A 147 9.10 -27.78 9.25
CA GLY A 147 9.20 -27.43 10.66
C GLY A 147 8.29 -26.27 11.12
N LYS A 148 7.48 -25.66 10.24
CA LYS A 148 6.53 -24.60 10.67
C LYS A 148 5.23 -25.21 11.17
N SER A 149 4.70 -24.72 12.31
CA SER A 149 3.37 -25.10 12.79
C SER A 149 2.29 -24.50 11.88
N ALA A 150 1.08 -25.10 11.88
CA ALA A 150 -0.07 -24.54 11.16
C ALA A 150 -0.39 -23.11 11.63
N PHE A 151 -0.18 -22.85 12.91
CA PHE A 151 -0.32 -21.53 13.53
C PHE A 151 0.68 -20.50 12.97
N GLN A 152 1.95 -20.90 12.82
CA GLN A 152 2.97 -20.04 12.21
C GLN A 152 2.63 -19.70 10.75
N ILE A 153 2.13 -20.67 9.99
CA ILE A 153 1.70 -20.45 8.60
C ILE A 153 0.51 -19.48 8.54
N LYS A 154 -0.46 -19.60 9.48
CA LYS A 154 -1.59 -18.67 9.58
C LYS A 154 -1.11 -17.23 9.81
N LEU A 155 -0.15 -17.04 10.72
CA LEU A 155 0.44 -15.71 10.98
C LEU A 155 1.19 -15.15 9.78
N GLU A 156 2.03 -15.94 9.11
CA GLU A 156 2.76 -15.50 7.92
C GLU A 156 1.83 -15.11 6.76
N ASN A 157 0.72 -15.85 6.58
CA ASN A 157 -0.30 -15.53 5.58
C ASN A 157 -1.10 -14.25 5.90
N SER A 158 -1.05 -13.77 7.14
CA SER A 158 -1.65 -12.50 7.57
C SER A 158 -0.69 -11.31 7.45
N ASP A 159 0.36 -11.40 6.63
CA ASP A 159 1.37 -10.36 6.37
C ASP A 159 2.28 -10.01 7.57
N PHE A 160 2.37 -10.86 8.58
CA PHE A 160 3.42 -10.70 9.59
C PHE A 160 4.80 -11.06 9.01
N ASN A 161 5.79 -10.26 9.33
CA ASN A 161 7.17 -10.62 8.98
C ASN A 161 7.72 -11.70 9.93
N SER A 162 8.73 -12.43 9.49
CA SER A 162 9.30 -13.56 10.25
C SER A 162 9.81 -13.19 11.65
N LYS A 163 10.31 -11.95 11.84
CA LYS A 163 10.78 -11.47 13.15
C LYS A 163 9.62 -11.29 14.12
N VAL A 164 8.51 -10.71 13.64
CA VAL A 164 7.30 -10.49 14.45
C VAL A 164 6.66 -11.85 14.77
N VAL A 165 6.55 -12.74 13.77
CA VAL A 165 6.06 -14.12 13.99
C VAL A 165 6.87 -14.83 15.07
N SER A 166 8.20 -14.82 14.98
CA SER A 166 9.06 -15.45 16.00
C SER A 166 8.89 -14.82 17.38
N THR A 167 8.70 -13.51 17.45
CA THR A 167 8.46 -12.80 18.71
C THR A 167 7.12 -13.21 19.33
N ILE A 168 6.06 -13.29 18.52
CA ILE A 168 4.73 -13.74 18.95
C ILE A 168 4.80 -15.16 19.47
N LEU A 169 5.35 -16.10 18.68
CA LEU A 169 5.46 -17.52 19.06
C LEU A 169 6.23 -17.70 20.37
N ASN A 170 7.36 -17.02 20.52
CA ASN A 170 8.14 -17.09 21.76
C ASN A 170 7.35 -16.58 22.96
N ARG A 171 6.59 -15.51 22.83
CA ARG A 171 5.79 -14.97 23.93
C ARG A 171 4.58 -15.84 24.24
N VAL A 172 3.90 -16.39 23.25
CA VAL A 172 2.77 -17.33 23.44
C VAL A 172 3.25 -18.59 24.16
N ASN A 173 4.41 -19.13 23.78
CA ASN A 173 4.98 -20.34 24.42
C ASN A 173 5.44 -20.13 25.87
N ILE A 174 5.70 -18.89 26.30
CA ILE A 174 6.09 -18.58 27.70
C ILE A 174 4.87 -18.50 28.61
N ILE A 175 3.66 -18.33 28.06
CA ILE A 175 2.42 -18.27 28.84
C ILE A 175 2.04 -19.69 29.26
N GLU A 176 2.39 -20.06 30.50
CA GLU A 176 2.09 -21.36 31.10
C GLU A 176 0.70 -21.33 31.78
N ASP A 177 -0.37 -21.32 30.97
CA ASP A 177 -1.75 -21.45 31.43
C ASP A 177 -2.56 -22.35 30.50
N ASP A 178 -3.77 -22.76 30.93
CA ASP A 178 -4.65 -23.68 30.18
C ASP A 178 -5.53 -22.97 29.13
N ARG A 179 -5.32 -21.68 28.87
CA ARG A 179 -6.07 -20.93 27.87
C ARG A 179 -5.75 -21.39 26.45
N ASP A 180 -6.69 -21.18 25.54
CA ASP A 180 -6.52 -21.48 24.13
C ASP A 180 -5.39 -20.64 23.50
N GLU A 181 -4.75 -21.18 22.46
CA GLU A 181 -3.69 -20.49 21.71
C GLU A 181 -4.16 -19.16 21.11
N GLU A 182 -5.45 -19.05 20.73
CA GLU A 182 -6.01 -17.83 20.17
C GLU A 182 -6.16 -16.73 21.24
N GLU A 183 -6.53 -17.08 22.47
CA GLU A 183 -6.60 -16.12 23.58
C GLU A 183 -5.20 -15.63 23.97
N LYS A 184 -4.21 -16.54 24.05
CA LYS A 184 -2.80 -16.19 24.28
C LYS A 184 -2.25 -15.28 23.19
N LEU A 185 -2.56 -15.58 21.93
CA LEU A 185 -2.20 -14.74 20.79
C LEU A 185 -2.76 -13.33 20.93
N LYS A 186 -4.05 -13.22 21.25
CA LYS A 186 -4.74 -11.94 21.42
C LYS A 186 -4.09 -11.09 22.51
N GLU A 187 -3.76 -11.70 23.65
CA GLU A 187 -3.05 -11.01 24.74
C GLU A 187 -1.67 -10.53 24.31
N VAL A 188 -0.88 -11.39 23.66
CA VAL A 188 0.45 -11.05 23.17
C VAL A 188 0.38 -9.89 22.16
N VAL A 189 -0.49 -9.98 21.16
CA VAL A 189 -0.67 -8.94 20.15
C VAL A 189 -1.13 -7.63 20.79
N THR A 190 -2.07 -7.68 21.75
CA THR A 190 -2.53 -6.52 22.53
C THR A 190 -1.36 -5.82 23.23
N SER A 191 -0.48 -6.58 23.87
CA SER A 191 0.71 -6.05 24.56
C SER A 191 1.72 -5.37 23.61
N MET A 192 1.68 -5.71 22.31
CA MET A 192 2.61 -5.21 21.30
C MET A 192 2.09 -3.95 20.58
N ILE A 193 0.79 -3.65 20.69
CA ILE A 193 0.17 -2.47 20.08
C ILE A 193 0.14 -1.33 21.09
N LYS A 194 0.68 -0.19 20.69
CA LYS A 194 0.63 1.05 21.46
C LYS A 194 -0.08 2.11 20.65
N VAL A 195 -1.05 2.76 21.25
CA VAL A 195 -1.83 3.85 20.68
C VAL A 195 -1.55 5.14 21.44
N GLU A 196 -1.46 6.26 20.73
CA GLU A 196 -1.36 7.60 21.29
C GLU A 196 -2.74 8.26 21.21
N ASP A 197 -3.31 8.60 22.35
CA ASP A 197 -4.62 9.26 22.47
C ASP A 197 -4.49 10.74 22.85
N LYS A 198 -3.36 11.39 22.50
CA LYS A 198 -3.18 12.80 22.74
C LYS A 198 -3.93 13.66 21.74
N VAL A 199 -4.56 14.70 22.25
CA VAL A 199 -5.11 15.77 21.43
C VAL A 199 -3.98 16.48 20.68
N LEU A 200 -4.19 16.67 19.36
CA LEU A 200 -3.22 17.44 18.56
C LEU A 200 -3.27 18.91 18.97
N GLU A 201 -2.12 19.45 19.34
CA GLU A 201 -1.93 20.85 19.76
C GLU A 201 -0.65 21.40 19.16
N ASN A 202 -0.55 22.73 19.09
CA ASN A 202 0.62 23.44 18.59
C ASN A 202 0.97 23.03 17.13
N ILE A 203 2.22 22.70 16.87
CA ILE A 203 2.72 22.43 15.53
C ILE A 203 2.89 20.93 15.31
N VAL A 204 2.25 20.41 14.29
CA VAL A 204 2.27 18.99 13.90
C VAL A 204 2.95 18.83 12.55
N VAL A 205 3.96 17.98 12.45
CA VAL A 205 4.71 17.74 11.21
C VAL A 205 4.50 16.32 10.73
N LEU A 206 4.10 16.14 9.46
CA LEU A 206 4.02 14.84 8.83
C LEU A 206 5.25 14.58 7.96
N VAL A 207 5.96 13.49 8.22
CA VAL A 207 7.12 13.04 7.46
C VAL A 207 6.89 11.63 6.90
N GLY A 208 7.61 11.24 5.88
CA GLY A 208 7.48 9.88 5.32
C GLY A 208 7.79 9.82 3.82
N PRO A 209 7.88 8.63 3.24
CA PRO A 209 8.19 8.41 1.84
C PRO A 209 7.21 9.07 0.86
N THR A 210 7.57 9.07 -0.41
CA THR A 210 6.65 9.50 -1.48
C THR A 210 5.49 8.51 -1.60
N GLY A 211 4.28 9.04 -1.88
CA GLY A 211 3.11 8.21 -2.17
C GLY A 211 2.40 7.58 -0.97
N VAL A 212 2.87 7.80 0.27
CA VAL A 212 2.22 7.26 1.48
C VAL A 212 0.98 8.04 1.93
N GLY A 213 0.60 9.12 1.24
CA GLY A 213 -0.63 9.86 1.56
C GLY A 213 -0.47 11.03 2.53
N LYS A 214 0.73 11.60 2.77
CA LYS A 214 0.95 12.72 3.70
C LYS A 214 0.03 13.92 3.46
N THR A 215 0.03 14.46 2.25
CA THR A 215 -0.78 15.62 1.86
C THR A 215 -2.29 15.36 2.05
N THR A 216 -2.76 14.15 1.69
CA THR A 216 -4.16 13.77 1.90
C THR A 216 -4.48 13.60 3.39
N THR A 217 -3.55 13.04 4.16
CA THR A 217 -3.71 12.90 5.62
C THR A 217 -3.77 14.27 6.30
N ILE A 218 -2.92 15.21 5.88
CA ILE A 218 -2.99 16.61 6.37
C ILE A 218 -4.34 17.25 6.06
N ALA A 219 -4.86 17.08 4.84
CA ALA A 219 -6.18 17.60 4.48
C ALA A 219 -7.30 17.01 5.36
N LYS A 220 -7.24 15.70 5.67
CA LYS A 220 -8.19 15.04 6.57
C LYS A 220 -8.08 15.55 8.00
N LEU A 221 -6.85 15.67 8.52
CA LEU A 221 -6.61 16.25 9.85
C LEU A 221 -7.11 17.69 9.94
N ALA A 222 -6.81 18.51 8.94
CA ALA A 222 -7.26 19.88 8.88
C ALA A 222 -8.79 19.98 8.90
N GLY A 223 -9.47 19.16 8.10
CA GLY A 223 -10.93 19.08 8.09
C GLY A 223 -11.51 18.61 9.42
N LYS A 224 -10.96 17.55 10.00
CA LYS A 224 -11.39 17.05 11.32
C LYS A 224 -11.24 18.12 12.41
N LEU A 225 -10.07 18.73 12.50
CA LEU A 225 -9.78 19.74 13.52
C LEU A 225 -10.62 21.02 13.33
N SER A 226 -10.74 21.53 12.09
CA SER A 226 -11.43 22.80 11.84
C SER A 226 -12.95 22.64 11.79
N LEU A 227 -13.47 21.63 11.08
CA LEU A 227 -14.91 21.49 10.84
C LEU A 227 -15.63 20.76 11.97
N ILE A 228 -15.00 19.72 12.56
CA ILE A 228 -15.61 18.87 13.59
C ILE A 228 -15.23 19.40 14.99
N GLU A 229 -13.93 19.56 15.27
CA GLU A 229 -13.43 19.98 16.59
C GLU A 229 -13.45 21.51 16.78
N LYS A 230 -13.76 22.30 15.74
CA LYS A 230 -13.87 23.77 15.76
C LYS A 230 -12.59 24.50 16.22
N LYS A 231 -11.44 23.88 16.00
CA LYS A 231 -10.13 24.50 16.27
C LYS A 231 -9.73 25.46 15.15
N LYS A 232 -8.96 26.49 15.50
CA LYS A 232 -8.29 27.34 14.53
C LYS A 232 -7.07 26.61 13.97
N VAL A 233 -7.13 26.20 12.71
CA VAL A 233 -6.08 25.41 12.05
C VAL A 233 -5.33 26.26 11.04
N GLY A 234 -4.01 26.18 11.02
CA GLY A 234 -3.15 26.73 9.96
C GLY A 234 -2.51 25.59 9.15
N LEU A 235 -2.33 25.81 7.86
CA LEU A 235 -1.65 24.87 6.96
C LEU A 235 -0.36 25.48 6.40
N ILE A 236 0.75 24.76 6.54
CA ILE A 236 2.02 25.09 5.92
C ILE A 236 2.45 23.92 5.03
N THR A 237 2.94 24.18 3.82
CA THR A 237 3.58 23.14 3.00
C THR A 237 5.00 23.52 2.61
N ILE A 238 5.90 22.55 2.71
CA ILE A 238 7.26 22.61 2.13
C ILE A 238 7.39 21.67 0.93
N ASP A 239 6.30 21.02 0.47
CA ASP A 239 6.31 20.15 -0.72
C ASP A 239 6.20 20.97 -2.01
N THR A 240 7.22 21.74 -2.29
CA THR A 240 7.29 22.62 -3.48
C THR A 240 7.83 21.92 -4.73
N TYR A 241 8.27 20.66 -4.60
CA TYR A 241 8.84 19.90 -5.73
C TYR A 241 7.77 19.23 -6.59
N ARG A 242 6.62 18.86 -6.01
CA ARG A 242 5.55 18.17 -6.70
C ARG A 242 4.59 19.18 -7.31
N ILE A 243 4.59 19.21 -8.66
CA ILE A 243 3.62 20.03 -9.41
C ILE A 243 2.21 19.58 -9.00
N GLY A 244 1.40 20.54 -8.55
CA GLY A 244 0.02 20.27 -8.12
C GLY A 244 -0.16 19.91 -6.64
N ALA A 245 0.88 19.53 -5.88
CA ALA A 245 0.71 19.25 -4.45
C ALA A 245 0.34 20.50 -3.65
N VAL A 246 1.00 21.62 -3.95
CA VAL A 246 0.71 22.94 -3.36
C VAL A 246 -0.72 23.38 -3.72
N GLU A 247 -1.10 23.28 -5.00
CA GLU A 247 -2.44 23.66 -5.46
C GLU A 247 -3.53 22.77 -4.86
N GLN A 248 -3.27 21.48 -4.74
CA GLN A 248 -4.19 20.55 -4.08
C GLN A 248 -4.43 20.92 -2.62
N LEU A 249 -3.37 21.14 -1.85
CA LEU A 249 -3.51 21.48 -0.42
C LEU A 249 -4.12 22.86 -0.23
N LYS A 250 -3.78 23.82 -1.10
CA LYS A 250 -4.41 25.15 -1.14
C LYS A 250 -5.92 25.06 -1.40
N THR A 251 -6.34 24.21 -2.33
CA THR A 251 -7.77 24.02 -2.61
C THR A 251 -8.52 23.55 -1.36
N TYR A 252 -7.95 22.61 -0.60
CA TYR A 252 -8.54 22.19 0.67
C TYR A 252 -8.58 23.33 1.69
N ALA A 253 -7.50 24.12 1.80
CA ALA A 253 -7.45 25.26 2.70
C ALA A 253 -8.53 26.31 2.36
N ASP A 254 -8.69 26.61 1.06
CA ASP A 254 -9.70 27.57 0.56
C ASP A 254 -11.12 27.06 0.86
N ILE A 255 -11.42 25.77 0.63
CA ILE A 255 -12.72 25.18 0.92
C ILE A 255 -13.05 25.22 2.42
N MET A 256 -12.07 24.95 3.27
CA MET A 256 -12.22 24.93 4.73
C MET A 256 -12.09 26.33 5.36
N ASN A 257 -11.75 27.35 4.55
CA ASN A 257 -11.49 28.73 4.98
C ASN A 257 -10.44 28.82 6.10
N ILE A 258 -9.32 28.11 5.92
CA ILE A 258 -8.18 28.10 6.86
C ILE A 258 -6.94 28.75 6.23
N PRO A 259 -6.09 29.45 7.02
CA PRO A 259 -4.87 30.07 6.53
C PRO A 259 -3.91 29.04 5.96
N PHE A 260 -3.31 29.38 4.81
CA PHE A 260 -2.37 28.52 4.09
C PHE A 260 -1.12 29.29 3.68
N GLN A 261 0.05 28.69 3.89
CA GLN A 261 1.33 29.25 3.47
C GLN A 261 2.24 28.21 2.81
N VAL A 262 3.00 28.65 1.82
CA VAL A 262 4.03 27.86 1.14
C VAL A 262 5.39 28.35 1.60
N VAL A 263 6.23 27.44 2.09
CA VAL A 263 7.56 27.74 2.57
C VAL A 263 8.60 27.15 1.61
N PHE A 264 9.45 28.00 1.08
CA PHE A 264 10.52 27.61 0.15
C PHE A 264 11.89 27.47 0.80
N THR A 265 12.13 28.25 1.86
CA THR A 265 13.42 28.26 2.57
C THR A 265 13.24 28.08 4.06
N ILE A 266 14.29 27.61 4.74
CA ILE A 266 14.29 27.44 6.19
C ILE A 266 14.06 28.80 6.91
N LYS A 267 14.51 29.90 6.31
CA LYS A 267 14.31 31.25 6.84
C LYS A 267 12.84 31.67 6.85
N ASP A 268 12.09 31.21 5.85
CA ASP A 268 10.69 31.59 5.72
C ASP A 268 9.80 30.83 6.71
N MET A 269 10.28 29.68 7.26
CA MET A 269 9.53 28.85 8.19
C MET A 269 9.15 29.61 9.46
N GLY A 270 10.09 30.36 10.06
CA GLY A 270 9.81 31.13 11.27
C GLY A 270 8.68 32.17 11.04
N LYS A 271 8.75 32.92 9.92
CA LYS A 271 7.71 33.90 9.57
C LYS A 271 6.36 33.23 9.29
N ALA A 272 6.38 32.05 8.67
CA ALA A 272 5.14 31.32 8.39
C ALA A 272 4.44 30.89 9.69
N ILE A 273 5.19 30.45 10.69
CA ILE A 273 4.67 30.09 12.01
C ILE A 273 4.17 31.34 12.75
N GLU A 274 4.94 32.43 12.75
CA GLU A 274 4.54 33.71 13.36
C GLU A 274 3.22 34.23 12.78
N ASN A 275 3.04 34.16 11.46
CA ASN A 275 1.82 34.58 10.78
C ASN A 275 0.58 33.74 11.15
N MET A 276 0.79 32.58 11.77
CA MET A 276 -0.25 31.64 12.20
C MET A 276 -0.31 31.49 13.72
N SER A 277 0.25 32.46 14.48
CA SER A 277 0.28 32.44 15.95
C SER A 277 -1.10 32.38 16.60
N ASP A 278 -2.16 32.81 15.89
CA ASP A 278 -3.55 32.77 16.36
C ASP A 278 -4.22 31.39 16.13
N CYS A 279 -3.50 30.42 15.51
CA CYS A 279 -4.01 29.09 15.29
C CYS A 279 -3.73 28.18 16.51
N ASP A 280 -4.74 27.38 16.87
CA ASP A 280 -4.59 26.36 17.92
C ASP A 280 -3.68 25.21 17.47
N VAL A 281 -3.73 24.90 16.15
CA VAL A 281 -2.92 23.85 15.54
C VAL A 281 -2.39 24.30 14.19
N ILE A 282 -1.09 24.12 13.96
CA ILE A 282 -0.46 24.33 12.65
C ILE A 282 -0.03 22.96 12.10
N LEU A 283 -0.56 22.58 10.95
CA LEU A 283 -0.20 21.32 10.26
C LEU A 283 0.82 21.60 9.16
N ILE A 284 1.94 20.88 9.18
CA ILE A 284 3.03 21.06 8.21
C ILE A 284 3.14 19.83 7.31
N ASP A 285 2.84 20.02 6.00
CA ASP A 285 3.05 19.02 4.95
C ASP A 285 4.48 19.07 4.45
N THR A 286 5.12 17.91 4.37
CA THR A 286 6.51 17.81 3.94
C THR A 286 6.65 17.04 2.62
N THR A 287 7.73 17.33 1.89
CA THR A 287 8.11 16.57 0.71
C THR A 287 8.39 15.12 1.06
N GLY A 288 7.83 14.18 0.29
CA GLY A 288 8.22 12.77 0.39
C GLY A 288 9.67 12.58 -0.04
N ARG A 289 10.48 11.98 0.82
CA ARG A 289 11.88 11.70 0.56
C ARG A 289 12.15 10.20 0.62
N SER A 290 13.12 9.73 -0.15
CA SER A 290 13.58 8.36 -0.03
C SER A 290 14.36 8.18 1.27
N SER A 291 13.97 7.20 2.09
CA SER A 291 14.68 6.84 3.33
C SER A 291 16.16 6.49 3.13
N LYS A 292 16.54 6.11 1.89
CA LYS A 292 17.91 5.79 1.51
C LYS A 292 18.76 7.02 1.18
N ASN A 293 18.15 8.19 0.98
CA ASN A 293 18.86 9.43 0.62
C ASN A 293 19.10 10.29 1.87
N LYS A 294 20.21 10.02 2.55
CA LYS A 294 20.59 10.73 3.80
C LYS A 294 20.66 12.24 3.62
N MET A 295 21.15 12.75 2.48
CA MET A 295 21.25 14.19 2.24
C MET A 295 19.87 14.85 2.22
N GLN A 296 18.87 14.22 1.57
CA GLN A 296 17.51 14.73 1.55
C GLN A 296 16.82 14.63 2.93
N ILE A 297 17.14 13.61 3.72
CA ILE A 297 16.63 13.49 5.10
C ILE A 297 17.25 14.58 5.97
N SER A 298 18.56 14.84 5.88
CA SER A 298 19.21 15.93 6.63
C SER A 298 18.69 17.32 6.22
N GLU A 299 18.38 17.54 4.94
CA GLU A 299 17.72 18.77 4.47
C GLU A 299 16.34 18.94 5.13
N LEU A 300 15.53 17.87 5.17
CA LEU A 300 14.24 17.88 5.82
C LEU A 300 14.36 18.12 7.34
N ARG A 301 15.36 17.51 7.97
CA ARG A 301 15.66 17.74 9.38
C ARG A 301 15.91 19.23 9.69
N ALA A 302 16.67 19.93 8.85
CA ALA A 302 16.93 21.35 9.06
C ALA A 302 15.65 22.22 9.07
N PHE A 303 14.63 21.85 8.28
CA PHE A 303 13.31 22.48 8.37
C PHE A 303 12.60 22.16 9.68
N ILE A 304 12.63 20.88 10.12
CA ILE A 304 11.96 20.42 11.35
C ILE A 304 12.62 21.02 12.58
N ASP A 305 13.94 21.07 12.65
CA ASP A 305 14.67 21.68 13.77
C ASP A 305 14.30 23.17 13.95
N LYS A 306 13.96 23.86 12.85
CA LYS A 306 13.50 25.25 12.92
C LYS A 306 12.08 25.39 13.48
N VAL A 307 11.26 24.35 13.36
CA VAL A 307 9.88 24.31 13.88
C VAL A 307 9.83 24.12 15.39
N ASN A 308 10.82 23.42 15.95
CA ASN A 308 10.94 23.11 17.38
C ASN A 308 9.66 22.49 17.98
N THR A 309 9.26 21.33 17.44
CA THR A 309 8.08 20.58 17.90
C THR A 309 8.44 19.14 18.21
N ASP A 310 7.73 18.56 19.18
CA ASP A 310 7.78 17.13 19.49
C ASP A 310 6.62 16.35 18.82
N ASN A 311 5.76 17.02 18.06
CA ASN A 311 4.64 16.38 17.35
C ASN A 311 5.02 16.04 15.91
N ILE A 312 5.97 15.12 15.75
CA ILE A 312 6.43 14.64 14.44
C ILE A 312 5.88 13.23 14.19
N HIS A 313 5.09 13.08 13.14
CA HIS A 313 4.44 11.82 12.81
C HIS A 313 5.06 11.22 11.56
N LEU A 314 5.56 9.99 11.67
CA LEU A 314 5.99 9.21 10.52
C LEU A 314 4.79 8.55 9.84
N VAL A 315 4.52 8.94 8.60
CA VAL A 315 3.45 8.37 7.79
C VAL A 315 3.98 7.20 6.97
N ILE A 316 3.37 6.02 7.17
CA ILE A 316 3.70 4.78 6.43
C ILE A 316 2.39 4.20 5.88
N SER A 317 2.42 3.72 4.65
CA SER A 317 1.28 2.99 4.07
C SER A 317 1.24 1.54 4.57
N CYS A 318 0.03 1.04 4.88
CA CYS A 318 -0.20 -0.37 5.23
C CYS A 318 0.22 -1.32 4.09
N THR A 319 0.17 -0.84 2.83
CA THR A 319 0.59 -1.59 1.63
C THR A 319 2.11 -1.61 1.41
N THR A 320 2.90 -1.09 2.35
CA THR A 320 4.36 -1.11 2.26
C THR A 320 4.87 -2.55 2.42
N LYS A 321 5.76 -2.98 1.52
CA LYS A 321 6.38 -4.31 1.60
C LYS A 321 7.11 -4.49 2.91
N ASN A 322 6.89 -5.60 3.59
CA ASN A 322 7.46 -5.89 4.91
C ASN A 322 8.99 -5.69 4.98
N ARG A 323 9.73 -6.09 3.94
CA ARG A 323 11.18 -5.90 3.84
C ARG A 323 11.65 -4.45 3.77
N ASP A 324 10.77 -3.52 3.35
CA ASP A 324 11.10 -2.10 3.20
C ASP A 324 10.76 -1.30 4.46
N ILE A 325 9.93 -1.83 5.38
CA ILE A 325 9.51 -1.17 6.61
C ILE A 325 10.73 -0.81 7.48
N ASP A 326 11.61 -1.77 7.77
CA ASP A 326 12.81 -1.55 8.58
C ASP A 326 13.72 -0.45 7.96
N VAL A 327 13.85 -0.45 6.62
CA VAL A 327 14.66 0.54 5.89
C VAL A 327 14.05 1.94 5.95
N ILE A 328 12.72 2.04 5.89
CA ILE A 328 12.01 3.31 5.99
C ILE A 328 12.16 3.85 7.40
N VAL A 329 11.85 3.06 8.39
CA VAL A 329 11.90 3.43 9.80
C VAL A 329 13.30 3.92 10.20
N GLU A 330 14.34 3.16 9.85
CA GLU A 330 15.72 3.53 10.17
C GLU A 330 16.15 4.81 9.43
N GLY A 331 15.78 4.96 8.16
CA GLY A 331 16.12 6.15 7.39
C GLY A 331 15.46 7.44 7.89
N TYR A 332 14.27 7.33 8.50
CA TYR A 332 13.55 8.47 9.08
C TYR A 332 13.87 8.73 10.57
N LYS A 333 14.63 7.87 11.23
CA LYS A 333 14.98 7.95 12.64
C LYS A 333 15.70 9.27 13.02
N GLU A 334 16.50 9.80 12.09
CA GLU A 334 17.18 11.10 12.28
C GLU A 334 16.21 12.27 12.49
N LEU A 335 14.94 12.15 12.09
CA LEU A 335 13.93 13.19 12.26
C LEU A 335 13.27 13.17 13.63
N ASN A 336 13.62 12.22 14.51
CA ASN A 336 13.11 12.08 15.87
C ASN A 336 11.58 12.06 15.97
N TYR A 337 10.90 11.40 15.00
CA TYR A 337 9.45 11.28 15.05
C TYR A 337 8.97 10.57 16.32
N ASN A 338 7.82 11.00 16.83
CA ASN A 338 7.24 10.54 18.10
C ASN A 338 6.12 9.53 17.90
N ASN A 339 5.39 9.64 16.79
CA ASN A 339 4.21 8.86 16.49
C ASN A 339 4.26 8.30 15.08
N VAL A 340 3.40 7.33 14.81
CA VAL A 340 3.20 6.75 13.48
C VAL A 340 1.76 6.96 13.03
N ILE A 341 1.58 7.34 11.77
CA ILE A 341 0.29 7.32 11.09
C ILE A 341 0.32 6.21 10.04
N ILE A 342 -0.64 5.30 10.12
CA ILE A 342 -0.75 4.22 9.14
C ILE A 342 -1.88 4.54 8.17
N THR A 343 -1.54 4.58 6.89
CA THR A 343 -2.46 4.98 5.82
C THR A 343 -2.83 3.81 4.92
N LYS A 344 -3.92 4.00 4.14
CA LYS A 344 -4.34 3.08 3.08
C LYS A 344 -4.75 1.70 3.60
N LEU A 345 -5.48 1.68 4.70
CA LEU A 345 -6.04 0.44 5.22
C LEU A 345 -7.12 -0.12 4.27
N ASP A 346 -7.75 0.75 3.48
CA ASP A 346 -8.71 0.43 2.43
C ASP A 346 -8.11 -0.25 1.18
N GLU A 347 -6.78 -0.17 1.01
CA GLU A 347 -6.07 -0.75 -0.14
C GLU A 347 -5.51 -2.16 0.14
N THR A 348 -5.78 -2.75 1.31
CA THR A 348 -5.26 -4.08 1.68
C THR A 348 -6.33 -4.94 2.35
N SER A 349 -6.21 -6.26 2.20
CA SER A 349 -7.08 -7.25 2.84
C SER A 349 -6.46 -7.89 4.08
N THR A 350 -5.20 -7.59 4.38
CA THR A 350 -4.45 -8.14 5.53
C THR A 350 -3.75 -7.02 6.27
N TYR A 351 -3.77 -7.07 7.60
CA TYR A 351 -3.33 -5.96 8.45
C TYR A 351 -2.15 -6.27 9.36
N GLY A 352 -1.51 -7.44 9.19
CA GLY A 352 -0.31 -7.81 9.96
C GLY A 352 0.87 -6.83 9.80
N SER A 353 0.90 -6.10 8.68
CA SER A 353 1.87 -5.01 8.44
C SER A 353 1.79 -3.88 9.48
N ILE A 354 0.63 -3.66 10.11
CA ILE A 354 0.46 -2.70 11.22
C ILE A 354 1.44 -3.06 12.36
N LEU A 355 1.43 -4.32 12.77
CA LEU A 355 2.30 -4.78 13.86
C LEU A 355 3.78 -4.77 13.45
N ASN A 356 4.08 -5.10 12.19
CA ASN A 356 5.45 -5.00 11.65
C ASN A 356 5.99 -3.56 11.74
N ILE A 357 5.15 -2.58 11.39
CA ILE A 357 5.49 -1.14 11.46
C ILE A 357 5.73 -0.73 12.91
N LEU A 358 4.83 -1.11 13.82
CA LEU A 358 4.95 -0.75 15.25
C LEU A 358 6.20 -1.34 15.90
N GLN A 359 6.51 -2.61 15.60
CA GLN A 359 7.69 -3.26 16.14
C GLN A 359 8.99 -2.68 15.58
N ALA A 360 8.99 -2.23 14.33
CA ALA A 360 10.13 -1.55 13.72
C ALA A 360 10.29 -0.12 14.29
N ALA A 361 9.23 0.67 14.31
CA ALA A 361 9.25 2.07 14.71
C ALA A 361 9.41 2.26 16.22
N LYS A 362 8.91 1.33 17.04
CA LYS A 362 8.85 1.40 18.51
C LYS A 362 8.18 2.69 19.00
N LYS A 363 7.20 3.17 18.25
CA LYS A 363 6.42 4.38 18.51
C LYS A 363 4.93 4.06 18.46
N PRO A 364 4.07 4.78 19.20
CA PRO A 364 2.63 4.56 19.17
C PRO A 364 2.00 5.00 17.85
N ILE A 365 0.83 4.40 17.52
CA ILE A 365 -0.03 4.88 16.45
C ILE A 365 -0.82 6.08 16.96
N SER A 366 -0.86 7.15 16.16
CA SER A 366 -1.71 8.31 16.44
C SER A 366 -3.00 8.29 15.61
N PHE A 367 -2.89 7.99 14.33
CA PHE A 367 -4.03 7.94 13.41
C PHE A 367 -3.89 6.81 12.40
N VAL A 368 -5.05 6.40 11.86
CA VAL A 368 -5.14 5.53 10.69
C VAL A 368 -6.02 6.18 9.63
N THR A 369 -5.78 5.90 8.34
CA THR A 369 -6.69 6.30 7.27
C THR A 369 -7.30 5.07 6.62
N THR A 370 -8.61 5.16 6.37
CA THR A 370 -9.48 4.03 5.98
C THR A 370 -10.18 4.24 4.65
N GLY A 371 -9.77 5.24 3.86
CA GLY A 371 -10.38 5.54 2.57
C GLY A 371 -9.87 6.85 1.99
N GLN A 372 -10.61 7.42 1.03
CA GLN A 372 -10.20 8.62 0.29
C GLN A 372 -10.97 9.89 0.65
N ASN A 373 -12.08 9.80 1.41
CA ASN A 373 -12.90 10.95 1.76
C ASN A 373 -12.22 11.86 2.77
N VAL A 374 -12.44 13.17 2.62
CA VAL A 374 -11.90 14.23 3.46
C VAL A 374 -13.09 15.02 4.02
N PRO A 375 -13.25 15.08 5.35
CA PRO A 375 -12.33 14.64 6.41
C PRO A 375 -12.60 13.24 6.99
N GLU A 376 -13.61 12.50 6.52
CA GLU A 376 -14.23 11.36 7.21
C GLU A 376 -13.27 10.17 7.42
N ASP A 377 -12.42 9.86 6.42
CA ASP A 377 -11.62 8.64 6.41
C ASP A 377 -10.28 8.77 7.17
N ILE A 378 -10.34 9.39 8.35
CA ILE A 378 -9.25 9.40 9.32
C ILE A 378 -9.80 9.23 10.73
N LYS A 379 -9.22 8.30 11.49
CA LYS A 379 -9.66 8.05 12.86
C LYS A 379 -8.50 7.67 13.78
N VAL A 380 -8.70 7.88 15.07
CA VAL A 380 -7.96 7.23 16.13
C VAL A 380 -8.63 5.87 16.36
N MET A 381 -7.87 4.80 16.32
CA MET A 381 -8.34 3.47 16.70
C MET A 381 -7.81 3.11 18.07
N ASN A 382 -8.65 2.53 18.90
CA ASN A 382 -8.21 1.96 20.16
C ASN A 382 -7.45 0.64 19.94
N THR A 383 -6.77 0.16 20.99
CA THR A 383 -5.96 -1.06 20.90
C THR A 383 -6.79 -2.29 20.52
N GLU A 384 -8.04 -2.38 21.02
CA GLU A 384 -8.92 -3.53 20.75
C GLU A 384 -9.34 -3.59 19.27
N GLU A 385 -9.71 -2.44 18.68
CA GLU A 385 -10.03 -2.33 17.24
C GLU A 385 -8.83 -2.75 16.37
N LEU A 386 -7.63 -2.28 16.72
CA LEU A 386 -6.40 -2.63 15.99
C LEU A 386 -6.06 -4.12 16.11
N VAL A 387 -6.28 -4.73 17.29
CA VAL A 387 -6.07 -6.18 17.50
C VAL A 387 -7.00 -6.98 16.61
N LYS A 388 -8.30 -6.64 16.57
CA LYS A 388 -9.28 -7.32 15.70
C LYS A 388 -8.89 -7.25 14.22
N LEU A 389 -8.46 -6.08 13.75
CA LEU A 389 -7.95 -5.92 12.37
C LEU A 389 -6.72 -6.79 12.11
N VAL A 390 -5.71 -6.70 12.98
CA VAL A 390 -4.43 -7.40 12.83
C VAL A 390 -4.60 -8.91 12.84
N LEU A 391 -5.56 -9.43 13.62
CA LEU A 391 -5.87 -10.87 13.68
C LEU A 391 -6.86 -11.32 12.59
N GLY A 392 -7.39 -10.38 11.78
CA GLY A 392 -8.36 -10.68 10.73
C GLY A 392 -9.76 -10.99 11.25
N GLU A 393 -10.08 -10.54 12.46
CA GLU A 393 -11.43 -10.62 13.07
C GLU A 393 -12.34 -9.49 12.54
N ASP A 394 -11.75 -8.43 11.96
CA ASP A 394 -12.44 -7.28 11.39
C ASP A 394 -11.77 -6.84 10.09
N ILE A 395 -12.49 -6.10 9.25
CA ILE A 395 -12.01 -5.57 7.97
C ILE A 395 -12.43 -4.11 7.80
N ILE A 396 -11.62 -3.34 7.09
CA ILE A 396 -11.99 -2.00 6.65
C ILE A 396 -12.70 -2.13 5.30
N CYS A 397 -13.97 -1.69 5.27
CA CYS A 397 -14.82 -1.68 4.06
C CYS A 397 -14.82 -0.29 3.43
#